data_6e89b8daf615ebc15d4eb54634d29fd1
#
_entry.id   6e89b8daf615ebc15d4eb54634d29fd1
#
_cell.length_a   1.000
_cell.length_b   1.000
_cell.length_c   1.000
_cell.angle_alpha   90.00
_cell.angle_beta   90.00
_cell.angle_gamma   90.00
#
_symmetry.space_group_name_H-M   'P 1'
#
loop_
_entity.id
_entity.type
_entity.pdbx_description
1 polymer ?
#
loop_
_entity_poly.entity_id
_entity_poly.type
_entity_poly.pdbx_seq_one_letter_code
_entity_poly.pdbx_strand_id
1 'polypeptide(L)'
;PPEKTIVEWINNHREMLKQSFHLTSNVGNALYCLDEIRIEQSCDDEVDWFELHITVVIGNLRIPFSRFRKHILEEKREYLLPDGRMILLPEEWFSKYANLLEMGVQTEKGIRLKHAFIGAVQTALGEDGVKKFPAKQQIHNVAVPRTLKATLRPYQQKGFSWMVHLHKQGF
;
A
#
# COMPACT_ATOMS: atom_id res chain seq x y z
N PRO A 1 14.62 -22.62 11.36
CA PRO A 1 14.68 -22.94 12.77
C PRO A 1 13.27 -23.20 13.30
N PRO A 2 13.06 -24.15 14.24
CA PRO A 2 11.73 -24.46 14.76
C PRO A 2 11.04 -23.27 15.42
N GLU A 3 11.78 -22.31 15.95
CA GLU A 3 11.29 -21.07 16.55
C GLU A 3 10.50 -20.21 15.59
N LYS A 4 10.98 -20.07 14.35
CA LYS A 4 10.32 -19.29 13.29
C LYS A 4 8.94 -19.87 12.94
N THR A 5 8.87 -21.18 12.83
CA THR A 5 7.61 -21.91 12.53
C THR A 5 6.59 -21.74 13.67
N ILE A 6 7.05 -21.70 14.93
CA ILE A 6 6.18 -21.46 16.08
C ILE A 6 5.61 -20.03 16.05
N VAL A 7 6.44 -19.04 15.77
CA VAL A 7 6.00 -17.63 15.69
C VAL A 7 4.99 -17.44 14.54
N GLU A 8 5.22 -18.06 13.38
CA GLU A 8 4.28 -18.07 12.27
C GLU A 8 2.94 -18.70 12.64
N TRP A 9 2.99 -19.87 13.29
CA TRP A 9 1.78 -20.54 13.74
C TRP A 9 0.98 -19.69 14.73
N ILE A 10 1.67 -19.05 15.71
CA ILE A 10 1.03 -18.13 16.66
C ILE A 10 0.39 -16.95 15.94
N ASN A 11 1.08 -16.36 14.95
CA ASN A 11 0.54 -15.24 14.21
C ASN A 11 -0.72 -15.62 13.41
N ASN A 12 -0.71 -16.79 12.77
CA ASN A 12 -1.86 -17.28 11.98
C ASN A 12 -3.07 -17.69 12.86
N HIS A 13 -2.84 -18.08 14.13
CA HIS A 13 -3.91 -18.50 15.03
C HIS A 13 -4.17 -17.51 16.17
N ARG A 14 -3.69 -16.29 16.03
CA ARG A 14 -3.71 -15.24 17.05
C ARG A 14 -5.08 -14.99 17.67
N GLU A 15 -6.10 -14.86 16.86
CA GLU A 15 -7.46 -14.57 17.34
C GLU A 15 -8.02 -15.71 18.22
N MET A 16 -7.77 -16.95 17.83
CA MET A 16 -8.15 -18.11 18.58
C MET A 16 -7.39 -18.18 19.92
N LEU A 17 -6.08 -17.90 19.89
CA LEU A 17 -5.22 -17.94 21.07
C LEU A 17 -5.53 -16.84 22.08
N LYS A 18 -5.86 -15.62 21.63
CA LYS A 18 -6.24 -14.51 22.51
C LYS A 18 -7.49 -14.78 23.36
N GLN A 19 -8.39 -15.62 22.87
CA GLN A 19 -9.61 -15.99 23.61
C GLN A 19 -9.33 -16.86 24.84
N SER A 20 -8.23 -17.62 24.84
CA SER A 20 -7.94 -18.62 25.86
C SER A 20 -6.60 -18.43 26.57
N PHE A 21 -5.68 -17.63 26.03
CA PHE A 21 -4.32 -17.49 26.53
C PHE A 21 -3.82 -16.06 26.56
N HIS A 22 -3.01 -15.72 27.56
CA HIS A 22 -2.15 -14.55 27.55
C HIS A 22 -0.84 -14.88 26.82
N LEU A 23 -0.63 -14.27 25.65
CA LEU A 23 0.56 -14.50 24.84
C LEU A 23 1.70 -13.63 25.34
N THR A 24 2.78 -14.24 25.81
CA THR A 24 4.04 -13.58 26.15
C THR A 24 5.15 -14.07 25.23
N SER A 25 6.04 -13.15 24.81
CA SER A 25 7.01 -13.40 23.75
C SER A 25 8.41 -13.67 24.31
N ASN A 26 8.68 -14.90 24.72
CA ASN A 26 10.05 -15.35 24.94
C ASN A 26 10.27 -16.66 24.18
N VAL A 27 10.86 -16.57 22.99
CA VAL A 27 11.21 -17.76 22.18
C VAL A 27 12.72 -17.78 22.02
N GLY A 28 13.39 -18.71 22.73
CA GLY A 28 14.84 -18.83 22.70
C GLY A 28 15.57 -17.57 23.21
N ASN A 29 16.70 -17.23 22.58
CA ASN A 29 17.47 -16.01 22.87
C ASN A 29 16.96 -14.76 22.10
N ALA A 30 16.04 -14.93 21.17
CA ALA A 30 15.46 -13.83 20.41
C ALA A 30 14.10 -13.44 20.99
N LEU A 31 13.95 -12.16 21.29
CA LEU A 31 12.69 -11.59 21.77
C LEU A 31 11.81 -11.31 20.56
N TYR A 32 10.98 -12.27 20.15
CA TYR A 32 10.01 -12.04 19.08
C TYR A 32 8.82 -11.22 19.60
N CYS A 33 8.50 -10.17 18.86
CA CYS A 33 7.32 -9.35 19.11
C CYS A 33 6.07 -10.09 18.63
N LEU A 34 5.14 -10.36 19.53
CA LEU A 34 3.84 -10.97 19.22
C LEU A 34 2.72 -9.93 19.15
N ASP A 35 3.06 -8.63 19.16
CA ASP A 35 2.06 -7.58 19.01
C ASP A 35 1.39 -7.65 17.63
N GLU A 36 0.14 -7.21 17.57
CA GLU A 36 -0.60 -7.13 16.32
C GLU A 36 0.03 -6.10 15.39
N ILE A 37 0.24 -6.50 14.14
CA ILE A 37 0.73 -5.61 13.09
C ILE A 37 -0.46 -5.00 12.38
N ARG A 38 -0.62 -3.67 12.47
CA ARG A 38 -1.64 -2.92 11.75
C ARG A 38 -1.01 -2.00 10.73
N ILE A 39 -1.71 -1.78 9.64
CA ILE A 39 -1.30 -0.82 8.61
C ILE A 39 -2.26 0.35 8.63
N GLU A 40 -1.71 1.54 8.88
CA GLU A 40 -2.39 2.80 8.66
C GLU A 40 -1.91 3.41 7.36
N GLN A 41 -2.83 3.90 6.57
CA GLN A 41 -2.52 4.46 5.26
C GLN A 41 -3.29 5.76 5.04
N SER A 42 -2.63 6.71 4.40
CA SER A 42 -3.21 7.94 3.91
C SER A 42 -2.59 8.31 2.57
N CYS A 43 -3.24 9.18 1.82
CA CYS A 43 -2.80 9.60 0.52
C CYS A 43 -2.96 11.10 0.40
N ASP A 44 -1.91 11.78 -0.04
CA ASP A 44 -1.94 13.16 -0.46
C ASP A 44 -1.95 13.19 -1.99
N ASP A 45 -2.96 13.86 -2.55
CA ASP A 45 -3.17 13.94 -4.00
C ASP A 45 -2.65 15.27 -4.54
N GLU A 46 -1.78 15.21 -5.54
CA GLU A 46 -1.24 16.34 -6.28
C GLU A 46 -1.62 16.21 -7.77
N VAL A 47 -1.33 17.23 -8.58
CA VAL A 47 -1.79 17.29 -9.98
C VAL A 47 -1.30 16.09 -10.82
N ASP A 48 -0.03 15.73 -10.72
CA ASP A 48 0.60 14.67 -11.54
C ASP A 48 0.97 13.42 -10.75
N TRP A 49 0.98 13.53 -9.42
CA TRP A 49 1.48 12.53 -8.49
C TRP A 49 0.54 12.40 -7.32
N PHE A 50 0.60 11.27 -6.67
CA PHE A 50 0.07 11.13 -5.33
C PHE A 50 1.16 10.58 -4.39
N GLU A 51 1.13 10.99 -3.15
CA GLU A 51 2.04 10.49 -2.13
C GLU A 51 1.29 9.56 -1.19
N LEU A 52 1.71 8.31 -1.17
CA LEU A 52 1.13 7.27 -0.34
C LEU A 52 1.92 7.15 0.96
N HIS A 53 1.27 7.49 2.06
CA HIS A 53 1.82 7.34 3.41
C HIS A 53 1.32 6.05 4.01
N ILE A 54 2.22 5.12 4.23
CA ILE A 54 1.93 3.85 4.89
C ILE A 54 2.73 3.79 6.18
N THR A 55 2.05 3.63 7.30
CA THR A 55 2.66 3.46 8.62
C THR A 55 2.28 2.09 9.18
N VAL A 56 3.28 1.36 9.59
CA VAL A 56 3.11 0.09 10.30
C VAL A 56 3.06 0.38 11.80
N VAL A 57 1.99 -0.06 12.45
CA VAL A 57 1.79 0.07 13.89
C VAL A 57 1.96 -1.31 14.53
N ILE A 58 2.87 -1.41 15.49
CA ILE A 58 3.20 -2.64 16.21
C ILE A 58 3.22 -2.30 17.69
N GLY A 59 2.16 -2.65 18.41
CA GLY A 59 1.97 -2.18 19.79
C GLY A 59 2.00 -0.66 19.85
N ASN A 60 3.00 -0.09 20.53
CA ASN A 60 3.20 1.37 20.65
C ASN A 60 4.17 1.96 19.58
N LEU A 61 4.78 1.10 18.77
CA LEU A 61 5.72 1.54 17.73
C LEU A 61 4.97 1.93 16.45
N ARG A 62 5.39 3.04 15.84
CA ARG A 62 4.90 3.53 14.56
C ARG A 62 6.09 3.65 13.61
N ILE A 63 6.15 2.80 12.61
CA ILE A 63 7.29 2.67 11.70
C ILE A 63 6.82 2.97 10.27
N PRO A 64 7.44 3.95 9.57
CA PRO A 64 7.15 4.18 8.17
C PRO A 64 7.39 2.91 7.35
N PHE A 65 6.44 2.56 6.47
CA PHE A 65 6.51 1.34 5.66
C PHE A 65 7.78 1.29 4.77
N SER A 66 8.28 2.45 4.37
CA SER A 66 9.52 2.59 3.61
C SER A 66 10.74 1.93 4.29
N ARG A 67 10.74 1.80 5.61
CA ARG A 67 11.81 1.11 6.35
C ARG A 67 11.87 -0.40 6.05
N PHE A 68 10.76 -0.99 5.65
CA PHE A 68 10.67 -2.41 5.31
C PHE A 68 11.02 -2.69 3.84
N ARG A 69 11.19 -1.63 3.00
CA ARG A 69 11.45 -1.77 1.57
C ARG A 69 12.54 -2.79 1.25
N LYS A 70 13.71 -2.65 1.87
CA LYS A 70 14.85 -3.55 1.63
C LYS A 70 14.50 -5.00 1.96
N HIS A 71 13.82 -5.24 3.08
CA HIS A 71 13.42 -6.57 3.50
C HIS A 71 12.40 -7.19 2.55
N ILE A 72 11.43 -6.39 2.09
CA ILE A 72 10.41 -6.85 1.14
C ILE A 72 11.03 -7.20 -0.21
N LEU A 73 11.91 -6.35 -0.76
CA LEU A 73 12.55 -6.60 -2.05
C LEU A 73 13.59 -7.73 -2.00
N GLU A 74 14.20 -7.98 -0.84
CA GLU A 74 15.13 -9.10 -0.62
C GLU A 74 14.44 -10.36 -0.08
N GLU A 75 13.11 -10.37 0.02
CA GLU A 75 12.29 -11.47 0.56
C GLU A 75 12.69 -11.91 1.97
N LYS A 76 13.22 -10.98 2.77
CA LYS A 76 13.63 -11.21 4.14
C LYS A 76 12.47 -10.97 5.10
N ARG A 77 11.99 -12.02 5.75
CA ARG A 77 10.83 -11.94 6.64
C ARG A 77 11.16 -11.41 8.04
N GLU A 78 12.40 -11.55 8.48
CA GLU A 78 12.81 -11.12 9.81
C GLU A 78 13.23 -9.65 9.79
N TYR A 79 12.63 -8.86 10.68
CA TYR A 79 12.94 -7.44 10.84
C TYR A 79 13.19 -7.12 12.30
N LEU A 80 14.32 -6.46 12.58
CA LEU A 80 14.70 -6.01 13.92
C LEU A 80 14.05 -4.65 14.20
N LEU A 81 13.20 -4.60 15.21
CA LEU A 81 12.57 -3.37 15.67
C LEU A 81 13.57 -2.45 16.38
N PRO A 82 13.29 -1.13 16.43
CA PRO A 82 14.14 -0.18 17.16
C PRO A 82 14.31 -0.48 18.65
N ASP A 83 13.38 -1.21 19.25
CA ASP A 83 13.43 -1.63 20.66
C ASP A 83 14.20 -2.95 20.90
N GLY A 84 14.80 -3.50 19.84
CA GLY A 84 15.60 -4.74 19.91
C GLY A 84 14.79 -6.03 19.77
N ARG A 85 13.45 -5.95 19.65
CA ARG A 85 12.60 -7.11 19.38
C ARG A 85 12.62 -7.46 17.89
N MET A 86 12.41 -8.73 17.58
CA MET A 86 12.31 -9.23 16.20
C MET A 86 10.86 -9.42 15.80
N ILE A 87 10.50 -9.07 14.59
CA ILE A 87 9.19 -9.42 14.00
C ILE A 87 9.36 -10.25 12.74
N LEU A 88 8.32 -11.04 12.45
CA LEU A 88 8.17 -11.69 11.15
C LEU A 88 7.18 -10.86 10.32
N LEU A 89 7.66 -10.36 9.19
CA LEU A 89 6.82 -9.64 8.23
C LEU A 89 5.80 -10.62 7.62
N PRO A 90 4.53 -10.21 7.49
CA PRO A 90 3.50 -11.03 6.87
C PRO A 90 3.89 -11.42 5.44
N GLU A 91 3.70 -12.68 5.06
CA GLU A 91 4.06 -13.20 3.75
C GLU A 91 3.35 -12.45 2.62
N GLU A 92 2.10 -12.06 2.86
CA GLU A 92 1.29 -11.29 1.92
C GLU A 92 1.89 -9.93 1.54
N TRP A 93 2.81 -9.35 2.36
CA TRP A 93 3.44 -8.08 2.04
C TRP A 93 4.40 -8.19 0.86
N PHE A 94 5.04 -9.33 0.68
CA PHE A 94 6.00 -9.57 -0.39
C PHE A 94 5.30 -9.60 -1.75
N SER A 95 4.11 -10.17 -1.83
CA SER A 95 3.31 -10.19 -3.07
C SER A 95 2.56 -8.88 -3.32
N LYS A 96 1.98 -8.28 -2.26
CA LYS A 96 1.13 -7.08 -2.39
C LYS A 96 1.92 -5.80 -2.64
N TYR A 97 3.03 -5.61 -1.93
CA TYR A 97 3.70 -4.31 -1.89
C TYR A 97 5.00 -4.25 -2.69
N ALA A 98 5.58 -5.37 -3.13
CA ALA A 98 6.82 -5.36 -3.91
C ALA A 98 6.71 -4.45 -5.14
N ASN A 99 5.68 -4.63 -5.95
CA ASN A 99 5.45 -3.82 -7.14
C ASN A 99 5.29 -2.32 -6.83
N LEU A 100 4.61 -1.96 -5.73
CA LEU A 100 4.47 -0.56 -5.32
C LEU A 100 5.82 0.06 -4.93
N LEU A 101 6.64 -0.71 -4.23
CA LEU A 101 7.97 -0.27 -3.79
C LEU A 101 8.95 -0.15 -4.96
N GLU A 102 8.78 -0.94 -6.03
CA GLU A 102 9.58 -0.84 -7.24
C GLU A 102 9.17 0.36 -8.11
N MET A 103 7.85 0.57 -8.28
CA MET A 103 7.30 1.64 -9.14
C MET A 103 7.40 3.03 -8.52
N GLY A 104 7.40 3.11 -7.18
CA GLY A 104 7.35 4.36 -6.45
C GLY A 104 8.72 4.94 -6.13
N VAL A 105 8.79 6.26 -6.07
CA VAL A 105 9.96 6.98 -5.56
C VAL A 105 9.79 7.16 -4.05
N GLN A 106 10.77 6.68 -3.30
CA GLN A 106 10.76 6.82 -1.85
C GLN A 106 10.98 8.30 -1.47
N THR A 107 10.14 8.82 -0.59
CA THR A 107 10.26 10.13 0.04
C THR A 107 10.53 9.96 1.54
N GLU A 108 10.76 11.06 2.26
CA GLU A 108 10.90 11.02 3.72
C GLU A 108 9.62 10.57 4.42
N LYS A 109 8.46 10.88 3.83
CA LYS A 109 7.15 10.63 4.43
C LYS A 109 6.46 9.38 3.91
N GLY A 110 6.80 8.93 2.68
CA GLY A 110 6.08 7.82 2.07
C GLY A 110 6.65 7.36 0.73
N ILE A 111 5.75 7.03 -0.17
CA ILE A 111 6.06 6.57 -1.52
C ILE A 111 5.30 7.47 -2.50
N ARG A 112 6.02 8.18 -3.35
CA ARG A 112 5.43 8.99 -4.41
C ARG A 112 5.25 8.17 -5.68
N LEU A 113 4.05 8.21 -6.23
CA LEU A 113 3.66 7.44 -7.41
C LEU A 113 2.97 8.36 -8.43
N LYS A 114 3.14 8.08 -9.72
CA LYS A 114 2.36 8.73 -10.77
C LYS A 114 0.92 8.24 -10.73
N HIS A 115 -0.04 9.09 -11.12
CA HIS A 115 -1.47 8.72 -11.21
C HIS A 115 -1.72 7.51 -12.12
N ALA A 116 -0.84 7.26 -13.09
CA ALA A 116 -0.88 6.06 -13.93
C ALA A 116 -0.90 4.75 -13.13
N PHE A 117 -0.29 4.74 -11.94
CA PHE A 117 -0.19 3.54 -11.10
C PHE A 117 -1.33 3.38 -10.09
N ILE A 118 -2.36 4.24 -10.11
CA ILE A 118 -3.46 4.21 -9.15
C ILE A 118 -4.16 2.84 -9.10
N GLY A 119 -4.30 2.18 -10.26
CA GLY A 119 -4.88 0.83 -10.33
C GLY A 119 -4.04 -0.23 -9.61
N ALA A 120 -2.71 -0.16 -9.72
CA ALA A 120 -1.80 -1.07 -9.01
C ALA A 120 -1.87 -0.84 -7.49
N VAL A 121 -1.98 0.42 -7.07
CA VAL A 121 -2.15 0.79 -5.65
C VAL A 121 -3.48 0.26 -5.11
N GLN A 122 -4.56 0.42 -5.86
CA GLN A 122 -5.88 -0.09 -5.49
C GLN A 122 -5.87 -1.62 -5.31
N THR A 123 -5.18 -2.32 -6.19
CA THR A 123 -5.03 -3.78 -6.09
C THR A 123 -4.23 -4.19 -4.85
N ALA A 124 -3.14 -3.46 -4.54
CA ALA A 124 -2.29 -3.78 -3.40
C ALA A 124 -2.94 -3.45 -2.04
N LEU A 125 -3.69 -2.34 -1.95
CA LEU A 125 -4.26 -1.86 -0.69
C LEU A 125 -5.66 -2.39 -0.40
N GLY A 126 -6.33 -2.99 -1.38
CA GLY A 126 -7.70 -3.48 -1.25
C GLY A 126 -8.75 -2.36 -1.20
N GLU A 127 -10.03 -2.74 -1.04
CA GLU A 127 -11.15 -1.78 -1.07
C GLU A 127 -11.11 -0.73 0.05
N ASP A 128 -10.66 -1.09 1.23
CA ASP A 128 -10.57 -0.16 2.37
C ASP A 128 -9.45 0.88 2.22
N GLY A 129 -8.37 0.51 1.54
CA GLY A 129 -7.31 1.43 1.15
C GLY A 129 -7.78 2.42 0.09
N VAL A 130 -8.64 1.99 -0.80
CA VAL A 130 -9.17 2.77 -1.93
C VAL A 130 -10.10 3.90 -1.51
N LYS A 131 -10.84 3.75 -0.42
CA LYS A 131 -11.76 4.80 0.08
C LYS A 131 -11.07 6.13 0.43
N LYS A 132 -9.76 6.10 0.61
CA LYS A 132 -8.92 7.29 0.90
C LYS A 132 -8.30 7.91 -0.34
N PHE A 133 -8.43 7.26 -1.49
CA PHE A 133 -7.99 7.83 -2.77
C PHE A 133 -9.10 8.67 -3.38
N PRO A 134 -8.76 9.73 -4.12
CA PRO A 134 -9.76 10.48 -4.85
C PRO A 134 -10.57 9.50 -5.71
N ALA A 135 -11.89 9.57 -5.55
CA ALA A 135 -12.81 8.73 -6.29
C ALA A 135 -12.44 8.80 -7.78
N LYS A 136 -12.52 7.63 -8.48
CA LYS A 136 -12.37 7.57 -9.94
C LYS A 136 -12.98 8.83 -10.54
N GLN A 137 -12.12 9.75 -11.01
CA GLN A 137 -12.61 10.98 -11.61
C GLN A 137 -13.60 10.60 -12.72
N GLN A 138 -14.85 10.99 -12.56
CA GLN A 138 -15.85 10.74 -13.59
C GLN A 138 -15.40 11.49 -14.84
N ILE A 139 -15.25 10.77 -15.93
CA ILE A 139 -14.93 11.37 -17.23
C ILE A 139 -16.12 12.22 -17.63
N HIS A 140 -16.03 13.53 -17.37
CA HIS A 140 -17.06 14.46 -17.77
C HIS A 140 -17.02 14.69 -19.28
N ASN A 141 -18.17 14.81 -19.89
CA ASN A 141 -18.25 15.19 -21.30
C ASN A 141 -17.61 16.58 -21.49
N VAL A 142 -16.53 16.63 -22.26
CA VAL A 142 -15.82 17.87 -22.58
C VAL A 142 -16.40 18.45 -23.84
N ALA A 143 -16.69 19.75 -23.84
CA ALA A 143 -17.18 20.44 -25.04
C ALA A 143 -16.11 20.41 -26.14
N VAL A 144 -16.52 20.06 -27.33
CA VAL A 144 -15.65 20.05 -28.52
C VAL A 144 -15.22 21.47 -28.86
N PRO A 145 -13.96 21.71 -29.25
CA PRO A 145 -13.52 23.05 -29.68
C PRO A 145 -14.37 23.61 -30.80
N ARG A 146 -14.74 24.89 -30.71
CA ARG A 146 -15.56 25.58 -31.72
C ARG A 146 -14.93 25.63 -33.12
N THR A 147 -13.63 25.39 -33.20
CA THR A 147 -12.86 25.30 -34.45
C THR A 147 -13.15 24.04 -35.25
N LEU A 148 -13.66 22.99 -34.58
CA LEU A 148 -14.04 21.74 -35.24
C LEU A 148 -15.34 21.93 -36.00
N LYS A 149 -15.28 21.88 -37.34
CA LYS A 149 -16.44 22.02 -38.23
C LYS A 149 -17.21 20.71 -38.49
N ALA A 150 -17.14 19.76 -37.55
CA ALA A 150 -17.79 18.46 -37.64
C ALA A 150 -18.58 18.14 -36.37
N THR A 151 -19.68 17.41 -36.54
CA THR A 151 -20.46 16.88 -35.41
C THR A 151 -19.92 15.49 -35.06
N LEU A 152 -19.41 15.34 -33.85
CA LEU A 152 -18.93 14.04 -33.38
C LEU A 152 -20.10 13.10 -33.08
N ARG A 153 -19.94 11.83 -33.49
CA ARG A 153 -20.85 10.75 -33.05
C ARG A 153 -20.70 10.51 -31.55
N PRO A 154 -21.72 9.94 -30.86
CA PRO A 154 -21.65 9.74 -29.41
C PRO A 154 -20.40 9.02 -28.90
N TYR A 155 -19.92 7.99 -29.61
CA TYR A 155 -18.71 7.27 -29.25
C TYR A 155 -17.43 8.11 -29.44
N GLN A 156 -17.40 8.98 -30.48
CA GLN A 156 -16.30 9.91 -30.73
C GLN A 156 -16.22 10.97 -29.63
N GLN A 157 -17.39 11.50 -29.22
CA GLN A 157 -17.47 12.43 -28.08
C GLN A 157 -16.95 11.83 -26.79
N LYS A 158 -17.30 10.56 -26.49
CA LYS A 158 -16.75 9.82 -25.35
C LYS A 158 -15.25 9.63 -25.46
N GLY A 159 -14.75 9.24 -26.64
CA GLY A 159 -13.32 9.07 -26.91
C GLY A 159 -12.54 10.38 -26.75
N PHE A 160 -13.09 11.50 -27.27
CA PHE A 160 -12.50 12.82 -27.10
C PHE A 160 -12.41 13.21 -25.60
N SER A 161 -13.51 13.07 -24.87
CA SER A 161 -13.54 13.37 -23.44
C SER A 161 -12.54 12.50 -22.64
N TRP A 162 -12.38 11.24 -23.04
CA TRP A 162 -11.41 10.33 -22.45
C TRP A 162 -9.96 10.75 -22.75
N MET A 163 -9.65 11.13 -24.00
CA MET A 163 -8.31 11.65 -24.36
C MET A 163 -7.97 12.93 -23.60
N VAL A 164 -8.92 13.87 -23.48
CA VAL A 164 -8.72 15.10 -22.69
C VAL A 164 -8.48 14.77 -21.21
N HIS A 165 -9.20 13.77 -20.69
CA HIS A 165 -9.00 13.30 -19.32
C HIS A 165 -7.58 12.73 -19.16
N LEU A 166 -7.12 11.84 -20.05
CA LEU A 166 -5.77 11.30 -20.02
C LEU A 166 -4.70 12.40 -20.09
N HIS A 167 -4.86 13.34 -21.02
CA HIS A 167 -3.94 14.47 -21.14
C HIS A 167 -3.84 15.29 -19.85
N LYS A 168 -4.95 15.52 -19.15
CA LYS A 168 -4.95 16.19 -17.84
C LYS A 168 -4.29 15.38 -16.73
N GLN A 169 -4.18 14.07 -16.92
CA GLN A 169 -3.51 13.15 -15.98
C GLN A 169 -2.03 12.95 -16.32
N GLY A 170 -1.46 13.71 -17.27
CA GLY A 170 -0.06 13.63 -17.66
C GLY A 170 0.31 12.47 -18.58
N PHE A 171 -0.69 11.89 -19.30
CA PHE A 171 -0.49 10.88 -20.35
C PHE A 171 -0.38 11.51 -21.74
#